data_e377d8f816426dfb3ca181fa2a2ef983
#
_entry.id   e377d8f816426dfb3ca181fa2a2ef983
#
_cell.length_a   1.000
_cell.length_b   1.000
_cell.length_c   1.000
_cell.angle_alpha   90.00
_cell.angle_beta   90.00
_cell.angle_gamma   90.00
#
_symmetry.space_group_name_H-M   'P 1'
#
loop_
_entity.id
_entity.type
_entity.pdbx_description
1 polymer ?
#
loop_
_entity_poly.entity_id
_entity_poly.type
_entity_poly.pdbx_seq_one_letter_code
_entity_poly.pdbx_strand_id
1 'polypeptide(L)'
;RLDRLDRLGGRGSSISQNGHRFDLGPTIITVPQVFRELWKDCGRNFDSDVDLRLCNPFYEIRWEDGTKFRLFPDEKDMDDEIKRLFPSDFRGYQKFLKDSEARYTFGFEGMGRKPMNKLWDLVKELPGFALLRADRSVYAHAAKRVMDPRLRMALSFHPLFIGGDPVNVTSMYILVSHLERAFGVHYAMGGVQALADAMGHVIEG
;
A
#
# COMPACT_ATOMS: atom_id res chain seq x y z
N ARG A 1 -2.01 -19.04 24.50
CA ARG A 1 -1.65 -17.72 24.00
C ARG A 1 -0.83 -16.98 25.06
N LEU A 2 0.34 -16.43 24.68
CA LEU A 2 1.19 -15.61 25.55
C LEU A 2 1.48 -14.29 24.83
N ASP A 3 1.13 -13.17 25.43
CA ASP A 3 1.47 -11.82 24.98
C ASP A 3 1.90 -11.00 26.20
N ARG A 4 2.72 -9.98 25.98
CA ARG A 4 3.14 -9.04 27.02
C ARG A 4 2.03 -8.06 27.39
N LEU A 5 1.15 -7.76 26.43
CA LEU A 5 0.06 -6.82 26.58
C LEU A 5 -1.25 -7.56 26.92
N ASP A 6 -2.14 -6.88 27.58
CA ASP A 6 -3.48 -7.33 27.94
C ASP A 6 -4.46 -7.39 26.74
N ARG A 7 -4.01 -6.88 25.58
CA ARG A 7 -4.77 -6.80 24.34
C ARG A 7 -3.95 -7.30 23.16
N LEU A 8 -4.67 -7.68 22.08
CA LEU A 8 -4.09 -8.08 20.81
C LEU A 8 -3.62 -6.88 19.99
N GLY A 9 -2.87 -7.14 18.92
CA GLY A 9 -2.55 -6.19 17.87
C GLY A 9 -1.16 -5.59 17.95
N GLY A 10 -0.50 -5.55 19.12
CA GLY A 10 0.85 -4.99 19.23
C GLY A 10 0.94 -3.60 18.60
N ARG A 11 1.68 -3.44 17.49
CA ARG A 11 1.79 -2.19 16.74
C ARG A 11 0.55 -1.82 15.94
N GLY A 12 -0.37 -2.75 15.70
CA GLY A 12 -1.69 -2.54 15.10
C GLY A 12 -2.77 -2.28 16.16
N SER A 13 -2.40 -1.96 17.40
CA SER A 13 -3.37 -1.62 18.44
C SER A 13 -3.84 -0.16 18.35
N SER A 14 -4.93 0.15 19.04
CA SER A 14 -5.46 1.51 19.18
C SER A 14 -5.59 1.92 20.64
N ILE A 15 -5.65 3.21 20.89
CA ILE A 15 -6.03 3.78 22.19
C ILE A 15 -7.36 4.54 22.07
N SER A 16 -8.14 4.54 23.14
CA SER A 16 -9.35 5.34 23.23
C SER A 16 -9.18 6.40 24.32
N GLN A 17 -9.43 7.66 23.98
CA GLN A 17 -9.33 8.78 24.92
C GLN A 17 -10.43 9.79 24.64
N ASN A 18 -11.17 10.18 25.66
CA ASN A 18 -12.25 11.18 25.58
C ASN A 18 -13.29 10.90 24.46
N GLY A 19 -13.66 9.63 24.27
CA GLY A 19 -14.60 9.21 23.23
C GLY A 19 -14.02 9.11 21.81
N HIS A 20 -12.74 9.41 21.63
CA HIS A 20 -12.03 9.27 20.36
C HIS A 20 -11.12 8.03 20.37
N ARG A 21 -10.96 7.41 19.21
CA ARG A 21 -10.05 6.28 18.99
C ARG A 21 -8.88 6.72 18.08
N PHE A 22 -7.69 6.28 18.44
CA PHE A 22 -6.46 6.57 17.70
C PHE A 22 -5.71 5.26 17.42
N ASP A 23 -5.47 4.95 16.16
CA ASP A 23 -4.59 3.85 15.76
C ASP A 23 -3.13 4.20 16.08
N LEU A 24 -2.39 3.25 16.65
CA LEU A 24 -0.99 3.43 17.06
C LEU A 24 0.02 3.01 15.98
N GLY A 25 -0.46 2.58 14.83
CA GLY A 25 0.37 2.06 13.74
C GLY A 25 -0.32 2.16 12.40
N PRO A 26 -0.32 1.08 11.59
CA PRO A 26 -0.98 1.08 10.29
C PRO A 26 -2.47 1.37 10.45
N THR A 27 -3.02 2.15 9.51
CA THR A 27 -4.43 2.56 9.53
C THR A 27 -5.19 2.03 8.32
N ILE A 28 -4.48 1.76 7.22
CA ILE A 28 -5.06 1.36 5.94
C ILE A 28 -4.71 -0.07 5.57
N ILE A 29 -5.61 -0.68 4.78
CA ILE A 29 -5.46 -2.03 4.23
C ILE A 29 -5.52 -1.93 2.71
N THR A 30 -4.44 -2.35 2.02
CA THR A 30 -4.30 -2.25 0.56
C THR A 30 -4.46 -3.58 -0.17
N VAL A 31 -4.43 -4.72 0.55
CA VAL A 31 -4.50 -6.07 -0.04
C VAL A 31 -5.48 -6.94 0.76
N PRO A 32 -6.79 -6.63 0.75
CA PRO A 32 -7.77 -7.34 1.57
C PRO A 32 -7.92 -8.82 1.20
N GLN A 33 -7.60 -9.21 -0.03
CA GLN A 33 -7.65 -10.60 -0.47
C GLN A 33 -6.70 -11.53 0.31
N VAL A 34 -5.57 -11.05 0.80
CA VAL A 34 -4.67 -11.87 1.65
C VAL A 34 -5.36 -12.23 2.96
N PHE A 35 -6.14 -11.33 3.53
CA PHE A 35 -6.93 -11.63 4.73
C PHE A 35 -8.10 -12.57 4.41
N ARG A 36 -8.76 -12.40 3.26
CA ARG A 36 -9.81 -13.32 2.82
C ARG A 36 -9.28 -14.74 2.60
N GLU A 37 -8.09 -14.88 2.00
CA GLU A 37 -7.40 -16.17 1.88
C GLU A 37 -7.15 -16.79 3.25
N LEU A 38 -6.57 -16.02 4.19
CA LEU A 38 -6.30 -16.48 5.54
C LEU A 38 -7.56 -16.96 6.28
N TRP A 39 -8.65 -16.17 6.23
CA TRP A 39 -9.92 -16.56 6.85
C TRP A 39 -10.52 -17.82 6.24
N LYS A 40 -10.43 -17.93 4.90
CA LYS A 40 -10.87 -19.11 4.18
C LYS A 40 -10.11 -20.36 4.61
N ASP A 41 -8.80 -20.28 4.80
CA ASP A 41 -7.96 -21.38 5.28
C ASP A 41 -8.34 -21.78 6.71
N CYS A 42 -8.88 -20.86 7.50
CA CYS A 42 -9.44 -21.14 8.82
C CYS A 42 -10.93 -21.58 8.78
N GLY A 43 -11.53 -21.79 7.60
CA GLY A 43 -12.93 -22.17 7.44
C GLY A 43 -13.94 -21.08 7.76
N ARG A 44 -13.53 -19.78 7.73
CA ARG A 44 -14.37 -18.61 8.07
C ARG A 44 -14.49 -17.65 6.90
N ASN A 45 -15.37 -16.66 7.07
CA ASN A 45 -15.58 -15.58 6.09
C ASN A 45 -15.10 -14.24 6.68
N PHE A 46 -14.07 -13.65 6.07
CA PHE A 46 -13.49 -12.38 6.46
C PHE A 46 -14.51 -11.23 6.50
N ASP A 47 -15.34 -11.12 5.45
CA ASP A 47 -16.29 -10.02 5.30
C ASP A 47 -17.48 -10.12 6.29
N SER A 48 -17.62 -11.25 7.00
CA SER A 48 -18.57 -11.39 8.11
C SER A 48 -17.99 -10.95 9.45
N ASP A 49 -16.67 -11.06 9.61
CA ASP A 49 -15.97 -10.78 10.86
C ASP A 49 -15.39 -9.36 10.91
N VAL A 50 -15.15 -8.72 9.74
CA VAL A 50 -14.53 -7.40 9.62
C VAL A 50 -15.32 -6.50 8.68
N ASP A 51 -15.83 -5.37 9.19
CA ASP A 51 -16.43 -4.31 8.35
C ASP A 51 -15.32 -3.51 7.68
N LEU A 52 -14.96 -3.90 6.45
CA LEU A 52 -13.92 -3.26 5.65
C LEU A 52 -14.54 -2.33 4.62
N ARG A 53 -14.16 -1.05 4.64
CA ARG A 53 -14.71 -0.03 3.75
C ARG A 53 -13.65 0.53 2.81
N LEU A 54 -13.99 0.62 1.52
CA LEU A 54 -13.17 1.29 0.52
C LEU A 54 -13.14 2.79 0.78
N CYS A 55 -11.95 3.36 0.82
CA CYS A 55 -11.75 4.81 0.89
C CYS A 55 -11.98 5.44 -0.49
N ASN A 56 -12.71 6.55 -0.53
CA ASN A 56 -12.88 7.34 -1.75
C ASN A 56 -13.01 8.83 -1.38
N PRO A 57 -12.04 9.68 -1.73
CA PRO A 57 -10.75 9.34 -2.33
C PRO A 57 -9.85 8.52 -1.39
N PHE A 58 -8.83 7.86 -1.93
CA PHE A 58 -7.81 7.18 -1.13
C PHE A 58 -7.05 8.15 -0.25
N TYR A 59 -6.54 9.23 -0.89
CA TYR A 59 -5.76 10.31 -0.28
C TYR A 59 -6.13 11.65 -0.89
N GLU A 60 -5.92 12.72 -0.13
CA GLU A 60 -5.91 14.10 -0.61
C GLU A 60 -4.57 14.73 -0.20
N ILE A 61 -3.76 15.10 -1.20
CA ILE A 61 -2.52 15.84 -1.00
C ILE A 61 -2.84 17.33 -1.18
N ARG A 62 -2.45 18.13 -0.21
CA ARG A 62 -2.63 19.59 -0.22
C ARG A 62 -1.29 20.28 -0.25
N TRP A 63 -1.11 21.22 -1.16
CA TRP A 63 0.05 22.07 -1.23
C TRP A 63 -0.23 23.44 -0.59
N GLU A 64 0.84 24.17 -0.25
CA GLU A 64 0.75 25.47 0.42
C GLU A 64 -0.03 26.51 -0.38
N ASP A 65 -0.05 26.43 -1.72
CA ASP A 65 -0.83 27.32 -2.60
C ASP A 65 -2.34 26.98 -2.65
N GLY A 66 -2.80 26.03 -1.83
CA GLY A 66 -4.18 25.57 -1.77
C GLY A 66 -4.56 24.54 -2.83
N THR A 67 -3.66 24.18 -3.74
CA THR A 67 -3.91 23.11 -4.72
C THR A 67 -4.16 21.79 -4.01
N LYS A 68 -5.19 21.07 -4.46
CA LYS A 68 -5.55 19.75 -3.95
C LYS A 68 -5.45 18.72 -5.06
N PHE A 69 -4.76 17.64 -4.78
CA PHE A 69 -4.68 16.45 -5.63
C PHE A 69 -5.27 15.27 -4.90
N ARG A 70 -6.25 14.62 -5.50
CA ARG A 70 -6.94 13.46 -4.92
C ARG A 70 -6.60 12.20 -5.69
N LEU A 71 -6.37 11.13 -4.96
CA LEU A 71 -6.17 9.81 -5.54
C LEU A 71 -7.46 9.01 -5.39
N PHE A 72 -8.04 8.59 -6.52
CA PHE A 72 -9.34 7.92 -6.57
C PHE A 72 -9.20 6.43 -6.86
N PRO A 73 -10.11 5.57 -6.35
CA PRO A 73 -10.18 4.16 -6.71
C PRO A 73 -10.57 3.96 -8.20
N ASP A 74 -11.50 4.75 -8.69
CA ASP A 74 -11.96 4.67 -10.08
C ASP A 74 -10.88 5.19 -11.05
N GLU A 75 -10.66 4.43 -12.14
CA GLU A 75 -9.63 4.74 -13.13
C GLU A 75 -9.95 6.04 -13.88
N LYS A 76 -11.22 6.23 -14.24
CA LYS A 76 -11.65 7.41 -14.98
C LYS A 76 -11.51 8.67 -14.13
N ASP A 77 -11.95 8.62 -12.87
CA ASP A 77 -11.83 9.75 -11.94
C ASP A 77 -10.36 10.11 -11.71
N MET A 78 -9.49 9.10 -11.59
CA MET A 78 -8.06 9.31 -11.44
C MET A 78 -7.42 9.91 -12.69
N ASP A 79 -7.77 9.41 -13.87
CA ASP A 79 -7.30 9.94 -15.16
C ASP A 79 -7.73 11.39 -15.37
N ASP A 80 -8.99 11.71 -15.02
CA ASP A 80 -9.52 13.06 -15.12
C ASP A 80 -8.80 14.00 -14.15
N GLU A 81 -8.47 13.55 -12.94
CA GLU A 81 -7.71 14.34 -11.95
C GLU A 81 -6.26 14.59 -12.41
N ILE A 82 -5.58 13.59 -13.00
CA ILE A 82 -4.25 13.79 -13.59
C ILE A 82 -4.32 14.76 -14.77
N LYS A 83 -5.30 14.63 -15.66
CA LYS A 83 -5.46 15.55 -16.79
C LYS A 83 -5.79 16.96 -16.35
N ARG A 84 -6.53 17.12 -15.26
CA ARG A 84 -6.88 18.44 -14.67
C ARG A 84 -5.66 19.17 -14.13
N LEU A 85 -4.77 18.49 -13.42
CA LEU A 85 -3.64 19.11 -12.72
C LEU A 85 -2.31 19.00 -13.50
N PHE A 86 -2.10 17.89 -14.20
CA PHE A 86 -0.82 17.51 -14.81
C PHE A 86 -1.02 17.01 -16.26
N PRO A 87 -1.71 17.75 -17.14
CA PRO A 87 -2.08 17.27 -18.47
C PRO A 87 -0.89 16.80 -19.31
N SER A 88 0.25 17.50 -19.20
CA SER A 88 1.48 17.15 -19.91
C SER A 88 2.11 15.83 -19.45
N ASP A 89 1.84 15.42 -18.22
CA ASP A 89 2.41 14.23 -17.60
C ASP A 89 1.49 12.99 -17.66
N PHE A 90 0.30 13.12 -18.24
CA PHE A 90 -0.66 12.02 -18.30
C PHE A 90 -0.08 10.72 -18.90
N ARG A 91 0.62 10.83 -20.04
CA ARG A 91 1.29 9.67 -20.66
C ARG A 91 2.41 9.09 -19.79
N GLY A 92 3.10 9.97 -19.07
CA GLY A 92 4.14 9.58 -18.12
C GLY A 92 3.57 8.81 -16.93
N TYR A 93 2.46 9.30 -16.39
CA TYR A 93 1.69 8.63 -15.34
C TYR A 93 1.24 7.23 -15.75
N GLN A 94 0.67 7.06 -16.93
CA GLN A 94 0.28 5.73 -17.43
C GLN A 94 1.47 4.77 -17.56
N LYS A 95 2.65 5.26 -17.99
CA LYS A 95 3.88 4.45 -18.01
C LYS A 95 4.35 4.10 -16.60
N PHE A 96 4.22 5.01 -15.64
CA PHE A 96 4.54 4.75 -14.25
C PHE A 96 3.67 3.63 -13.67
N LEU A 97 2.36 3.62 -13.98
CA LEU A 97 1.45 2.55 -13.54
C LEU A 97 1.86 1.18 -14.11
N LYS A 98 2.23 1.09 -15.40
CA LYS A 98 2.75 -0.15 -16.00
C LYS A 98 4.05 -0.62 -15.34
N ASP A 99 4.93 0.32 -14.99
CA ASP A 99 6.16 0.00 -14.27
C ASP A 99 5.86 -0.53 -12.86
N SER A 100 4.82 0.00 -12.19
CA SER A 100 4.40 -0.44 -10.86
C SER A 100 3.78 -1.85 -10.91
N GLU A 101 2.98 -2.15 -11.93
CA GLU A 101 2.42 -3.48 -12.19
C GLU A 101 3.51 -4.54 -12.40
N ALA A 102 4.52 -4.23 -13.23
CA ALA A 102 5.64 -5.15 -13.46
C ALA A 102 6.39 -5.48 -12.15
N ARG A 103 6.54 -4.50 -11.25
CA ARG A 103 7.17 -4.71 -9.94
C ARG A 103 6.28 -5.45 -8.96
N TYR A 104 4.98 -5.24 -9.04
CA TYR A 104 4.01 -6.01 -8.28
C TYR A 104 4.08 -7.50 -8.69
N THR A 105 4.02 -7.78 -9.97
CA THR A 105 4.07 -9.16 -10.49
C THR A 105 5.38 -9.86 -10.09
N PHE A 106 6.51 -9.16 -10.20
CA PHE A 106 7.80 -9.73 -9.81
C PHE A 106 7.96 -9.84 -8.29
N GLY A 107 7.72 -8.75 -7.56
CA GLY A 107 8.01 -8.65 -6.13
C GLY A 107 6.96 -9.32 -5.26
N PHE A 108 5.68 -9.01 -5.46
CA PHE A 108 4.60 -9.48 -4.60
C PHE A 108 4.13 -10.89 -5.00
N GLU A 109 3.72 -11.08 -6.26
CA GLU A 109 3.23 -12.40 -6.72
C GLU A 109 4.38 -13.39 -6.94
N GLY A 110 5.52 -12.93 -7.43
CA GLY A 110 6.68 -13.79 -7.68
C GLY A 110 7.43 -14.17 -6.42
N MET A 111 8.08 -13.18 -5.79
CA MET A 111 8.95 -13.39 -4.63
C MET A 111 8.17 -13.51 -3.32
N GLY A 112 7.17 -12.66 -3.11
CA GLY A 112 6.45 -12.57 -1.84
C GLY A 112 5.66 -13.83 -1.48
N ARG A 113 5.33 -14.67 -2.46
CA ARG A 113 4.64 -15.96 -2.25
C ARG A 113 5.59 -17.16 -2.13
N LYS A 114 6.89 -16.94 -2.16
CA LYS A 114 7.90 -18.01 -2.05
C LYS A 114 8.71 -17.86 -0.77
N PRO A 115 9.01 -18.96 -0.07
CA PRO A 115 9.95 -18.90 1.04
C PRO A 115 11.36 -18.61 0.51
N MET A 116 12.01 -17.58 1.05
CA MET A 116 13.39 -17.20 0.71
C MET A 116 14.31 -17.58 1.88
N ASN A 117 14.60 -18.87 2.00
CA ASN A 117 15.32 -19.42 3.13
C ASN A 117 16.85 -19.46 2.95
N LYS A 118 17.32 -19.28 1.73
CA LYS A 118 18.76 -19.35 1.39
C LYS A 118 19.18 -18.12 0.60
N LEU A 119 20.41 -17.68 0.83
CA LEU A 119 21.01 -16.58 0.05
C LEU A 119 20.94 -16.82 -1.48
N TRP A 120 21.05 -18.09 -1.88
CA TRP A 120 20.95 -18.46 -3.30
C TRP A 120 19.57 -18.17 -3.91
N ASP A 121 18.50 -18.22 -3.14
CA ASP A 121 17.16 -17.87 -3.61
C ASP A 121 17.09 -16.39 -3.98
N LEU A 122 17.77 -15.52 -3.21
CA LEU A 122 17.90 -14.11 -3.55
C LEU A 122 18.80 -13.87 -4.78
N VAL A 123 19.92 -14.60 -4.90
CA VAL A 123 20.83 -14.48 -6.04
C VAL A 123 20.15 -14.78 -7.37
N LYS A 124 19.26 -15.77 -7.40
CA LYS A 124 18.48 -16.11 -8.62
C LYS A 124 17.55 -14.98 -9.09
N GLU A 125 17.13 -14.12 -8.20
CA GLU A 125 16.23 -12.99 -8.52
C GLU A 125 16.98 -11.72 -8.97
N LEU A 126 18.32 -11.68 -8.86
CA LEU A 126 19.13 -10.52 -9.24
C LEU A 126 18.91 -10.05 -10.70
N PRO A 127 18.76 -10.93 -11.71
CA PRO A 127 18.45 -10.50 -13.07
C PRO A 127 17.12 -9.74 -13.16
N GLY A 128 16.11 -10.17 -12.42
CA GLY A 128 14.81 -9.49 -12.34
C GLY A 128 14.93 -8.10 -11.71
N PHE A 129 15.68 -7.98 -10.63
CA PHE A 129 15.96 -6.68 -9.99
C PHE A 129 16.71 -5.74 -10.94
N ALA A 130 17.68 -6.25 -11.69
CA ALA A 130 18.44 -5.47 -12.68
C ALA A 130 17.54 -4.99 -13.82
N LEU A 131 16.70 -5.87 -14.37
CA LEU A 131 15.72 -5.55 -15.42
C LEU A 131 14.74 -4.45 -14.97
N LEU A 132 14.25 -4.54 -13.75
CA LEU A 132 13.34 -3.57 -13.16
C LEU A 132 14.06 -2.31 -12.63
N ARG A 133 15.40 -2.23 -12.76
CA ARG A 133 16.18 -1.08 -12.29
C ARG A 133 15.94 -0.79 -10.80
N ALA A 134 16.00 -1.84 -9.99
CA ALA A 134 15.88 -1.74 -8.54
C ALA A 134 17.01 -0.91 -7.88
N ASP A 135 18.06 -0.61 -8.63
CA ASP A 135 19.16 0.29 -8.27
C ASP A 135 18.72 1.76 -8.12
N ARG A 136 17.58 2.14 -8.69
CA ARG A 136 17.05 3.50 -8.60
C ARG A 136 16.18 3.68 -7.36
N SER A 137 16.10 4.91 -6.87
CA SER A 137 15.11 5.25 -5.86
C SER A 137 13.71 5.41 -6.46
N VAL A 138 12.69 5.36 -5.60
CA VAL A 138 11.29 5.62 -5.99
C VAL A 138 11.16 6.99 -6.65
N TYR A 139 11.73 8.04 -6.03
CA TYR A 139 11.67 9.40 -6.57
C TYR A 139 12.40 9.51 -7.92
N ALA A 140 13.61 8.94 -8.03
CA ALA A 140 14.36 8.96 -9.29
C ALA A 140 13.63 8.20 -10.40
N HIS A 141 12.87 7.15 -10.07
CA HIS A 141 12.04 6.44 -11.03
C HIS A 141 10.84 7.30 -11.47
N ALA A 142 10.11 7.91 -10.55
CA ALA A 142 9.02 8.84 -10.85
C ALA A 142 9.49 10.00 -11.73
N ALA A 143 10.66 10.59 -11.42
CA ALA A 143 11.25 11.69 -12.20
C ALA A 143 11.60 11.33 -13.65
N LYS A 144 11.73 10.05 -13.99
CA LYS A 144 11.90 9.60 -15.38
C LYS A 144 10.59 9.48 -16.16
N ARG A 145 9.48 9.47 -15.46
CA ARG A 145 8.15 9.29 -16.06
C ARG A 145 7.38 10.59 -16.15
N VAL A 146 7.50 11.46 -15.15
CA VAL A 146 6.74 12.70 -15.05
C VAL A 146 7.66 13.91 -14.82
N MET A 147 7.27 15.05 -15.35
CA MET A 147 8.07 16.28 -15.30
C MET A 147 7.68 17.18 -14.12
N ASP A 148 6.42 17.22 -13.75
CA ASP A 148 5.95 18.05 -12.67
C ASP A 148 6.47 17.56 -11.31
N PRO A 149 7.16 18.40 -10.52
CA PRO A 149 7.73 17.98 -9.22
C PRO A 149 6.66 17.59 -8.20
N ARG A 150 5.46 18.17 -8.26
CA ARG A 150 4.36 17.84 -7.36
C ARG A 150 3.84 16.44 -7.66
N LEU A 151 3.72 16.09 -8.94
CA LEU A 151 3.32 14.72 -9.32
C LEU A 151 4.42 13.71 -8.97
N ARG A 152 5.71 14.08 -9.10
CA ARG A 152 6.81 13.20 -8.62
C ARG A 152 6.68 12.91 -7.14
N MET A 153 6.43 13.94 -6.32
CA MET A 153 6.22 13.77 -4.88
C MET A 153 5.02 12.87 -4.61
N ALA A 154 3.90 13.11 -5.27
CA ALA A 154 2.68 12.32 -5.12
C ALA A 154 2.84 10.86 -5.55
N LEU A 155 3.68 10.55 -6.54
CA LEU A 155 3.96 9.18 -6.98
C LEU A 155 5.08 8.48 -6.18
N SER A 156 5.73 9.20 -5.26
CA SER A 156 6.87 8.68 -4.51
C SER A 156 6.70 8.69 -3.00
N PHE A 157 5.56 9.08 -2.45
CA PHE A 157 5.39 9.22 -0.99
C PHE A 157 5.25 7.90 -0.23
N HIS A 158 4.87 6.81 -0.89
CA HIS A 158 4.58 5.52 -0.25
C HIS A 158 5.68 4.98 0.68
N PRO A 159 7.00 5.15 0.41
CA PRO A 159 8.04 4.75 1.34
C PRO A 159 7.91 5.35 2.75
N LEU A 160 7.25 6.50 2.89
CA LEU A 160 7.00 7.12 4.19
C LEU A 160 6.17 6.23 5.13
N PHE A 161 5.35 5.33 4.58
CA PHE A 161 4.55 4.37 5.37
C PHE A 161 5.41 3.39 6.18
N ILE A 162 6.63 3.13 5.73
CA ILE A 162 7.60 2.26 6.41
C ILE A 162 8.75 3.06 7.05
N GLY A 163 8.61 4.40 7.14
CA GLY A 163 9.69 5.28 7.62
C GLY A 163 10.87 5.39 6.65
N GLY A 164 10.66 5.06 5.37
CA GLY A 164 11.69 5.13 4.34
C GLY A 164 11.71 6.49 3.63
N ASP A 165 12.91 6.90 3.20
CA ASP A 165 13.09 8.10 2.40
C ASP A 165 12.88 7.81 0.91
N PRO A 166 11.92 8.48 0.22
CA PRO A 166 11.64 8.26 -1.20
C PRO A 166 12.84 8.44 -2.15
N VAL A 167 13.84 9.23 -1.77
CA VAL A 167 15.04 9.44 -2.57
C VAL A 167 16.12 8.36 -2.36
N ASN A 168 15.96 7.50 -1.36
CA ASN A 168 16.90 6.42 -1.04
C ASN A 168 16.28 5.01 -1.15
N VAL A 169 14.96 4.86 -0.91
CA VAL A 169 14.29 3.56 -1.01
C VAL A 169 14.22 3.09 -2.47
N THR A 170 14.54 1.82 -2.70
CA THR A 170 14.52 1.18 -4.02
C THR A 170 13.19 1.37 -4.76
N SER A 171 13.27 1.58 -6.08
CA SER A 171 12.10 1.72 -6.97
C SER A 171 11.19 0.48 -6.99
N MET A 172 11.61 -0.64 -6.41
CA MET A 172 10.72 -1.79 -6.23
C MET A 172 9.47 -1.42 -5.44
N TYR A 173 9.59 -0.47 -4.50
CA TYR A 173 8.50 -0.04 -3.64
C TYR A 173 7.33 0.66 -4.37
N ILE A 174 7.51 1.09 -5.63
CA ILE A 174 6.38 1.62 -6.42
C ILE A 174 5.29 0.57 -6.70
N LEU A 175 5.56 -0.72 -6.46
CA LEU A 175 4.55 -1.77 -6.52
C LEU A 175 3.31 -1.43 -5.67
N VAL A 176 3.47 -0.64 -4.60
CA VAL A 176 2.35 -0.18 -3.75
C VAL A 176 1.34 0.63 -4.54
N SER A 177 1.78 1.46 -5.50
CA SER A 177 0.86 2.19 -6.39
C SER A 177 -0.03 1.24 -7.23
N HIS A 178 0.50 0.09 -7.65
CA HIS A 178 -0.32 -0.94 -8.30
C HIS A 178 -1.28 -1.61 -7.32
N LEU A 179 -0.81 -1.96 -6.12
CA LEU A 179 -1.67 -2.56 -5.08
C LEU A 179 -2.89 -1.69 -4.79
N GLU A 180 -2.68 -0.40 -4.60
CA GLU A 180 -3.76 0.56 -4.33
C GLU A 180 -4.73 0.68 -5.52
N ARG A 181 -4.21 0.70 -6.75
CA ARG A 181 -5.02 0.80 -7.96
C ARG A 181 -5.81 -0.48 -8.26
N ALA A 182 -5.19 -1.64 -8.05
CA ALA A 182 -5.80 -2.93 -8.37
C ALA A 182 -6.78 -3.41 -7.30
N PHE A 183 -6.48 -3.14 -6.03
CA PHE A 183 -7.22 -3.71 -4.90
C PHE A 183 -7.90 -2.66 -4.02
N GLY A 184 -7.59 -1.39 -4.20
CA GLY A 184 -8.13 -0.29 -3.40
C GLY A 184 -7.38 -0.07 -2.08
N VAL A 185 -7.67 1.06 -1.46
CA VAL A 185 -7.25 1.40 -0.09
C VAL A 185 -8.49 1.32 0.80
N HIS A 186 -8.41 0.52 1.85
CA HIS A 186 -9.54 0.25 2.72
C HIS A 186 -9.23 0.66 4.17
N TYR A 187 -10.30 0.92 4.91
CA TYR A 187 -10.28 1.13 6.34
C TYR A 187 -11.16 0.09 7.03
N ALA A 188 -10.62 -0.60 8.02
CA ALA A 188 -11.41 -1.47 8.88
C ALA A 188 -12.17 -0.61 9.89
N MET A 189 -13.49 -0.71 9.94
CA MET A 189 -14.29 0.03 10.89
C MET A 189 -13.93 -0.40 12.31
N GLY A 190 -13.60 0.58 13.16
CA GLY A 190 -13.02 0.33 14.47
C GLY A 190 -11.48 0.30 14.49
N GLY A 191 -10.82 0.68 13.37
CA GLY A 191 -9.36 0.72 13.22
C GLY A 191 -8.73 -0.66 13.02
N VAL A 192 -7.42 -0.69 12.84
CA VAL A 192 -6.67 -1.96 12.66
C VAL A 192 -6.76 -2.86 13.92
N GLN A 193 -7.06 -2.29 15.08
CA GLN A 193 -7.36 -3.08 16.29
C GLN A 193 -8.54 -4.04 16.06
N ALA A 194 -9.60 -3.60 15.38
CA ALA A 194 -10.75 -4.46 15.09
C ALA A 194 -10.37 -5.67 14.22
N LEU A 195 -9.43 -5.49 13.27
CA LEU A 195 -8.87 -6.60 12.51
C LEU A 195 -8.07 -7.56 13.42
N ALA A 196 -7.26 -7.03 14.33
CA ALA A 196 -6.50 -7.84 15.28
C ALA A 196 -7.41 -8.63 16.24
N ASP A 197 -8.49 -8.01 16.71
CA ASP A 197 -9.48 -8.65 17.56
C ASP A 197 -10.24 -9.76 16.80
N ALA A 198 -10.64 -9.51 15.54
CA ALA A 198 -11.25 -10.51 14.68
C ALA A 198 -10.32 -11.72 14.45
N MET A 199 -9.02 -11.48 14.21
CA MET A 199 -8.02 -12.57 14.14
C MET A 199 -7.94 -13.35 15.45
N GLY A 200 -8.02 -12.67 16.59
CA GLY A 200 -8.09 -13.31 17.91
C GLY A 200 -9.28 -14.24 18.03
N HIS A 201 -10.46 -13.79 17.65
CA HIS A 201 -11.68 -14.61 17.66
C HIS A 201 -11.58 -15.83 16.72
N VAL A 202 -10.91 -15.70 15.57
CA VAL A 202 -10.64 -16.85 14.68
C VAL A 202 -9.74 -17.90 15.36
N ILE A 203 -8.79 -17.48 16.19
CA ILE A 203 -7.88 -18.38 16.92
C ILE A 203 -8.58 -19.06 18.10
N GLU A 204 -9.49 -18.36 18.75
CA GLU A 204 -10.20 -18.86 19.94
C GLU A 204 -11.37 -19.81 19.59
N GLY A 205 -11.85 -19.82 18.32
CA GLY A 205 -12.97 -20.66 17.83
C GLY A 205 -14.29 -19.94 17.95
#